data_356136227e6c2362cd8ab5658642f7fd
#
_entry.id   356136227e6c2362cd8ab5658642f7fd
#
_cell.length_a   1.000
_cell.length_b   1.000
_cell.length_c   1.000
_cell.angle_alpha   90.00
_cell.angle_beta   90.00
_cell.angle_gamma   90.00
#
_symmetry.space_group_name_H-M   'P 1'
#
loop_
_entity.id
_entity.type
_entity.pdbx_description
1 polymer ?
#
loop_
_entity_poly.entity_id
_entity_poly.type
_entity_poly.pdbx_seq_one_letter_code
_entity_poly.pdbx_strand_id
1 'polypeptide(L)'
;MNMPIARRDLLEAAGRLDVPLASIAALKDVESRGQGFLPDGRPTLLYERHIMYRRLHLPNKAEDVPAQLQQRAEALARTYPSLVNPKPGGYVGGAAEHERLARAREIDDERALESASWGAFQVMGFHWSRLGYANVTAFVEAMQRSETDQLEAFVRFIETDAVLHRALKAQQWSAVAKRYNGPDYRRNQYDTKLQQAYERHRQADA
;
A
#
# COMPACT_ATOMS: atom_id res chain seq x y z
N MET A 1 -17.67 -7.85 -11.38
CA MET A 1 -18.16 -6.54 -10.92
C MET A 1 -17.47 -6.24 -9.61
N ASN A 2 -16.64 -5.19 -9.56
CA ASN A 2 -15.94 -4.80 -8.33
C ASN A 2 -16.96 -4.23 -7.35
N MET A 3 -17.30 -4.97 -6.31
CA MET A 3 -18.19 -4.49 -5.26
C MET A 3 -17.42 -3.53 -4.34
N PRO A 4 -17.97 -2.35 -4.07
CA PRO A 4 -17.38 -1.43 -3.11
C PRO A 4 -17.44 -2.04 -1.69
N ILE A 5 -16.56 -1.57 -0.82
CA ILE A 5 -16.53 -1.96 0.59
C ILE A 5 -17.90 -1.64 1.23
N ALA A 6 -18.59 -2.66 1.69
CA ALA A 6 -19.88 -2.53 2.35
C ALA A 6 -19.70 -2.14 3.83
N ARG A 7 -20.76 -1.56 4.45
CA ARG A 7 -20.74 -1.24 5.90
C ARG A 7 -20.40 -2.44 6.78
N ARG A 8 -20.89 -3.66 6.41
CA ARG A 8 -20.58 -4.91 7.14
C ARG A 8 -19.08 -5.20 7.18
N ASP A 9 -18.37 -4.94 6.06
CA ASP A 9 -16.93 -5.20 5.95
C ASP A 9 -16.13 -4.26 6.87
N LEU A 10 -16.60 -3.00 6.98
CA LEU A 10 -16.03 -2.01 7.91
C LEU A 10 -16.30 -2.37 9.38
N LEU A 11 -17.51 -2.91 9.69
CA LEU A 11 -17.86 -3.38 11.03
C LEU A 11 -17.00 -4.57 11.44
N GLU A 12 -16.78 -5.52 10.54
CA GLU A 12 -15.90 -6.68 10.78
C GLU A 12 -14.46 -6.24 11.03
N ALA A 13 -13.93 -5.33 10.19
CA ALA A 13 -12.60 -4.76 10.36
C ALA A 13 -12.46 -4.02 11.70
N ALA A 14 -13.47 -3.22 12.10
CA ALA A 14 -13.50 -2.49 13.35
C ALA A 14 -13.50 -3.43 14.57
N GLY A 15 -14.34 -4.47 14.53
CA GLY A 15 -14.39 -5.50 15.58
C GLY A 15 -13.07 -6.26 15.71
N ARG A 16 -12.45 -6.63 14.61
CA ARG A 16 -11.16 -7.35 14.57
C ARG A 16 -10.01 -6.54 15.14
N LEU A 17 -9.98 -5.22 14.84
CA LEU A 17 -8.97 -4.29 15.35
C LEU A 17 -9.30 -3.74 16.74
N ASP A 18 -10.50 -4.04 17.27
CA ASP A 18 -11.01 -3.50 18.54
C ASP A 18 -10.93 -1.96 18.57
N VAL A 19 -11.51 -1.32 17.53
CA VAL A 19 -11.59 0.13 17.35
C VAL A 19 -13.01 0.55 16.97
N PRO A 20 -13.42 1.81 17.20
CA PRO A 20 -14.71 2.30 16.71
C PRO A 20 -14.86 2.17 15.20
N LEU A 21 -16.07 1.86 14.70
CA LEU A 21 -16.38 1.84 13.28
C LEU A 21 -15.97 3.15 12.59
N ALA A 22 -16.23 4.29 13.24
CA ALA A 22 -15.84 5.60 12.76
C ALA A 22 -14.33 5.72 12.48
N SER A 23 -13.47 4.99 13.21
CA SER A 23 -12.02 4.98 12.95
C SER A 23 -11.68 4.31 11.62
N ILE A 24 -12.31 3.17 11.31
CA ILE A 24 -12.09 2.46 10.04
C ILE A 24 -12.70 3.24 8.87
N ALA A 25 -13.88 3.82 9.07
CA ALA A 25 -14.52 4.66 8.06
C ALA A 25 -13.67 5.92 7.75
N ALA A 26 -13.09 6.56 8.77
CA ALA A 26 -12.17 7.68 8.59
C ALA A 26 -10.90 7.31 7.82
N LEU A 27 -10.29 6.17 8.15
CA LEU A 27 -9.13 5.66 7.41
C LEU A 27 -9.50 5.38 5.95
N LYS A 28 -10.63 4.71 5.71
CA LYS A 28 -11.12 4.49 4.34
C LYS A 28 -11.28 5.81 3.59
N ASP A 29 -11.94 6.82 4.15
CA ASP A 29 -12.18 8.10 3.48
C ASP A 29 -10.90 8.85 3.13
N VAL A 30 -9.90 8.82 4.03
CA VAL A 30 -8.66 9.60 3.86
C VAL A 30 -7.64 8.87 3.00
N GLU A 31 -7.51 7.55 3.17
CA GLU A 31 -6.48 6.75 2.49
C GLU A 31 -6.94 6.22 1.13
N SER A 32 -8.24 5.91 0.96
CA SER A 32 -8.71 5.28 -0.28
C SER A 32 -8.85 6.23 -1.46
N ARG A 33 -8.49 7.50 -1.36
CA ARG A 33 -8.58 8.51 -2.44
C ARG A 33 -9.73 8.26 -3.46
N GLY A 34 -10.73 7.49 -3.06
CA GLY A 34 -11.99 7.27 -3.74
C GLY A 34 -12.20 5.92 -4.39
N GLN A 35 -11.20 5.21 -4.91
CA GLN A 35 -11.48 3.97 -5.65
C GLN A 35 -10.31 2.98 -5.56
N GLY A 36 -10.64 1.71 -5.20
CA GLY A 36 -9.68 0.61 -5.22
C GLY A 36 -9.36 0.10 -6.62
N PHE A 37 -10.18 0.51 -7.60
CA PHE A 37 -10.06 0.11 -9.00
C PHE A 37 -10.18 1.29 -9.95
N LEU A 38 -9.49 1.19 -11.07
CA LEU A 38 -9.61 2.10 -12.20
C LEU A 38 -10.91 1.83 -12.98
N PRO A 39 -11.36 2.77 -13.86
CA PRO A 39 -12.54 2.56 -14.70
C PRO A 39 -12.46 1.32 -15.61
N ASP A 40 -11.24 0.86 -15.96
CA ASP A 40 -11.01 -0.34 -16.76
C ASP A 40 -11.02 -1.65 -15.95
N GLY A 41 -11.31 -1.58 -14.64
CA GLY A 41 -11.42 -2.72 -13.75
C GLY A 41 -10.08 -3.21 -13.17
N ARG A 42 -8.95 -2.60 -13.51
CA ARG A 42 -7.67 -2.90 -12.90
C ARG A 42 -7.55 -2.21 -11.53
N PRO A 43 -6.85 -2.78 -10.54
CA PRO A 43 -6.64 -2.12 -9.25
C PRO A 43 -5.86 -0.82 -9.43
N THR A 44 -6.20 0.19 -8.64
CA THR A 44 -5.38 1.39 -8.53
C THR A 44 -3.99 0.98 -8.01
N LEU A 45 -2.93 1.42 -8.67
CA LEU A 45 -1.56 1.18 -8.23
C LEU A 45 -0.65 2.39 -8.48
N LEU A 46 0.45 2.43 -7.74
CA LEU A 46 1.55 3.36 -7.98
C LEU A 46 2.87 2.58 -7.94
N TYR A 47 3.59 2.58 -9.04
CA TYR A 47 4.88 1.91 -9.13
C TYR A 47 6.01 2.81 -8.64
N GLU A 48 6.82 2.30 -7.69
CA GLU A 48 7.86 3.03 -6.98
C GLU A 48 9.27 2.60 -7.46
N ARG A 49 9.83 3.32 -8.44
CA ARG A 49 11.14 3.00 -9.01
C ARG A 49 12.30 2.96 -7.99
N HIS A 50 12.17 3.73 -6.89
CA HIS A 50 13.17 3.74 -5.84
C HIS A 50 13.06 2.54 -4.89
N ILE A 51 11.85 1.99 -4.74
CA ILE A 51 11.64 0.72 -4.06
C ILE A 51 12.21 -0.41 -4.92
N MET A 52 11.94 -0.43 -6.24
CA MET A 52 12.53 -1.40 -7.16
C MET A 52 14.06 -1.42 -7.05
N TYR A 53 14.70 -0.24 -7.07
CA TYR A 53 16.15 -0.14 -6.86
C TYR A 53 16.59 -0.80 -5.56
N ARG A 54 15.90 -0.55 -4.44
CA ARG A 54 16.23 -1.15 -3.14
C ARG A 54 15.95 -2.66 -3.11
N ARG A 55 14.84 -3.11 -3.71
CA ARG A 55 14.47 -4.53 -3.73
C ARG A 55 15.45 -5.36 -4.54
N LEU A 56 16.01 -4.83 -5.63
CA LEU A 56 17.05 -5.48 -6.44
C LEU A 56 18.36 -5.73 -5.67
N HIS A 57 18.59 -5.06 -4.54
CA HIS A 57 19.74 -5.34 -3.66
C HIS A 57 19.52 -6.52 -2.71
N LEU A 58 18.29 -7.01 -2.58
CA LEU A 58 17.98 -8.10 -1.68
C LEU A 58 18.18 -9.45 -2.38
N PRO A 59 18.79 -10.43 -1.71
CA PRO A 59 18.96 -11.77 -2.27
C PRO A 59 17.58 -12.43 -2.49
N ASN A 60 17.46 -13.17 -3.60
CA ASN A 60 16.35 -14.08 -3.89
C ASN A 60 16.71 -15.52 -3.55
N LYS A 61 18.02 -15.83 -3.57
CA LYS A 61 18.58 -17.16 -3.34
C LYS A 61 19.75 -17.07 -2.38
N ALA A 62 20.08 -18.20 -1.74
CA ALA A 62 21.20 -18.26 -0.80
C ALA A 62 22.55 -17.98 -1.46
N GLU A 63 22.67 -18.26 -2.76
CA GLU A 63 23.90 -18.09 -3.56
C GLU A 63 24.13 -16.64 -4.03
N ASP A 64 23.13 -15.76 -3.87
CA ASP A 64 23.23 -14.38 -4.33
C ASP A 64 24.33 -13.61 -3.59
N VAL A 65 25.24 -12.99 -4.33
CA VAL A 65 26.35 -12.22 -3.80
C VAL A 65 25.96 -10.75 -3.71
N PRO A 66 25.93 -10.11 -2.52
CA PRO A 66 25.47 -8.75 -2.33
C PRO A 66 26.14 -7.73 -3.27
N ALA A 67 27.45 -7.83 -3.50
CA ALA A 67 28.17 -6.94 -4.40
C ALA A 67 27.68 -7.07 -5.85
N GLN A 68 27.31 -8.26 -6.32
CA GLN A 68 26.78 -8.48 -7.66
C GLN A 68 25.36 -7.93 -7.79
N LEU A 69 24.53 -8.07 -6.75
CA LEU A 69 23.18 -7.49 -6.71
C LEU A 69 23.25 -5.95 -6.78
N GLN A 70 24.17 -5.35 -6.04
CA GLN A 70 24.39 -3.90 -6.10
C GLN A 70 24.81 -3.46 -7.50
N GLN A 71 25.82 -4.11 -8.09
CA GLN A 71 26.28 -3.79 -9.45
C GLN A 71 25.16 -3.94 -10.49
N ARG A 72 24.34 -4.99 -10.38
CA ARG A 72 23.16 -5.21 -11.22
C ARG A 72 22.15 -4.05 -11.08
N ALA A 73 21.80 -3.68 -9.84
CA ALA A 73 20.85 -2.60 -9.59
C ALA A 73 21.36 -1.24 -10.13
N GLU A 74 22.63 -0.94 -9.97
CA GLU A 74 23.26 0.28 -10.51
C GLU A 74 23.29 0.28 -12.05
N ALA A 75 23.58 -0.85 -12.68
CA ALA A 75 23.54 -0.99 -14.13
C ALA A 75 22.12 -0.79 -14.68
N LEU A 76 21.12 -1.41 -14.03
CA LEU A 76 19.71 -1.26 -14.38
C LEU A 76 19.22 0.18 -14.17
N ALA A 77 19.68 0.87 -13.13
CA ALA A 77 19.35 2.29 -12.90
C ALA A 77 19.90 3.21 -13.98
N ARG A 78 21.07 2.88 -14.57
CA ARG A 78 21.60 3.61 -15.73
C ARG A 78 20.82 3.32 -17.03
N THR A 79 20.45 2.07 -17.23
CA THR A 79 19.77 1.63 -18.47
C THR A 79 18.27 1.99 -18.48
N TYR A 80 17.60 1.85 -17.31
CA TYR A 80 16.15 2.05 -17.16
C TYR A 80 15.80 3.05 -16.06
N PRO A 81 16.25 4.33 -16.11
CA PRO A 81 16.12 5.28 -15.00
C PRO A 81 14.69 5.67 -14.63
N SER A 82 13.71 5.39 -15.53
CA SER A 82 12.29 5.57 -15.25
C SER A 82 11.69 4.41 -14.43
N LEU A 83 12.32 3.23 -14.46
CA LEU A 83 11.85 2.00 -13.82
C LEU A 83 12.70 1.61 -12.60
N VAL A 84 13.99 1.90 -12.61
CA VAL A 84 14.93 1.60 -11.53
C VAL A 84 15.71 2.87 -11.22
N ASN A 85 15.60 3.40 -10.00
CA ASN A 85 16.30 4.66 -9.64
C ASN A 85 16.40 4.80 -8.13
N PRO A 86 17.55 5.20 -7.55
CA PRO A 86 17.65 5.44 -6.10
C PRO A 86 16.75 6.60 -5.61
N LYS A 87 16.30 7.49 -6.51
CA LYS A 87 15.42 8.63 -6.18
C LYS A 87 13.97 8.31 -6.53
N PRO A 88 13.00 8.68 -5.69
CA PRO A 88 11.57 8.53 -5.99
C PRO A 88 11.15 9.35 -7.23
N GLY A 89 9.91 9.16 -7.68
CA GLY A 89 9.34 9.91 -8.80
C GLY A 89 9.26 9.13 -10.11
N GLY A 90 9.03 9.85 -11.20
CA GLY A 90 8.77 9.24 -12.51
C GLY A 90 7.34 8.71 -12.66
N TYR A 91 6.43 9.16 -11.81
CA TYR A 91 5.01 8.78 -11.83
C TYR A 91 4.31 9.33 -13.07
N VAL A 92 3.45 8.52 -13.67
CA VAL A 92 2.62 8.88 -14.83
C VAL A 92 1.14 8.89 -14.46
N GLY A 93 0.77 8.17 -13.37
CA GLY A 93 -0.57 8.11 -12.81
C GLY A 93 -1.55 7.25 -13.60
N GLY A 94 -2.62 6.84 -12.92
CA GLY A 94 -3.74 6.11 -13.53
C GLY A 94 -3.33 4.82 -14.23
N ALA A 95 -3.97 4.53 -15.36
CA ALA A 95 -3.76 3.30 -16.14
C ALA A 95 -2.32 3.13 -16.66
N ALA A 96 -1.60 4.24 -16.88
CA ALA A 96 -0.23 4.18 -17.39
C ALA A 96 0.79 3.63 -16.35
N GLU A 97 0.45 3.63 -15.05
CA GLU A 97 1.27 2.97 -14.04
C GLU A 97 1.31 1.44 -14.23
N HIS A 98 0.25 0.83 -14.77
CA HIS A 98 0.25 -0.59 -15.11
C HIS A 98 1.22 -0.92 -16.25
N GLU A 99 1.37 -0.04 -17.23
CA GLU A 99 2.36 -0.19 -18.30
C GLU A 99 3.79 -0.05 -17.76
N ARG A 100 4.01 0.90 -16.84
CA ARG A 100 5.30 1.02 -16.15
C ARG A 100 5.63 -0.24 -15.35
N LEU A 101 4.66 -0.76 -14.60
CA LEU A 101 4.83 -2.00 -13.85
C LEU A 101 5.11 -3.18 -14.79
N ALA A 102 4.37 -3.32 -15.90
CA ALA A 102 4.59 -4.40 -16.87
C ALA A 102 6.03 -4.40 -17.39
N ARG A 103 6.57 -3.25 -17.77
CA ARG A 103 7.97 -3.11 -18.20
C ARG A 103 8.97 -3.40 -17.07
N ALA A 104 8.64 -3.05 -15.83
CA ALA A 104 9.49 -3.37 -14.69
C ALA A 104 9.51 -4.90 -14.40
N ARG A 105 8.39 -5.59 -14.62
CA ARG A 105 8.28 -7.04 -14.49
C ARG A 105 9.17 -7.81 -15.49
N GLU A 106 9.44 -7.24 -16.66
CA GLU A 106 10.42 -7.81 -17.60
C GLU A 106 11.86 -7.80 -17.06
N ILE A 107 12.18 -6.88 -16.14
CA ILE A 107 13.48 -6.81 -15.47
C ILE A 107 13.57 -7.83 -14.32
N ASP A 108 12.56 -7.86 -13.47
CA ASP A 108 12.46 -8.76 -12.32
C ASP A 108 10.99 -8.78 -11.84
N ASP A 109 10.30 -9.87 -12.09
CA ASP A 109 8.85 -9.97 -11.90
C ASP A 109 8.46 -9.77 -10.42
N GLU A 110 9.10 -10.52 -9.52
CA GLU A 110 8.82 -10.47 -8.10
C GLU A 110 9.14 -9.09 -7.51
N ARG A 111 10.33 -8.56 -7.81
CA ARG A 111 10.76 -7.27 -7.30
C ARG A 111 9.93 -6.11 -7.81
N ALA A 112 9.42 -6.21 -9.04
CA ALA A 112 8.51 -5.22 -9.60
C ALA A 112 7.16 -5.21 -8.87
N LEU A 113 6.54 -6.38 -8.64
CA LEU A 113 5.29 -6.50 -7.90
C LEU A 113 5.43 -6.01 -6.45
N GLU A 114 6.56 -6.33 -5.80
CA GLU A 114 6.90 -5.83 -4.46
C GLU A 114 7.07 -4.30 -4.42
N SER A 115 7.43 -3.70 -5.55
CA SER A 115 7.74 -2.26 -5.65
C SER A 115 6.54 -1.39 -6.04
N ALA A 116 5.35 -1.94 -6.12
CA ALA A 116 4.13 -1.18 -6.32
C ALA A 116 3.30 -1.12 -5.03
N SER A 117 2.59 0.00 -4.83
CA SER A 117 1.51 0.09 -3.86
C SER A 117 0.18 -0.19 -4.54
N TRP A 118 -0.75 -0.87 -3.85
CA TRP A 118 -1.90 -1.51 -4.45
C TRP A 118 -3.22 -1.13 -3.78
N GLY A 119 -4.25 -0.95 -4.63
CA GLY A 119 -5.64 -0.84 -4.21
C GLY A 119 -6.00 0.46 -3.52
N ALA A 120 -7.18 0.46 -2.90
CA ALA A 120 -7.74 1.62 -2.20
C ALA A 120 -6.81 2.18 -1.12
N PHE A 121 -6.10 1.30 -0.42
CA PHE A 121 -5.27 1.66 0.73
C PHE A 121 -3.78 1.77 0.39
N GLN A 122 -3.40 1.62 -0.88
CA GLN A 122 -2.02 1.76 -1.34
C GLN A 122 -0.99 0.95 -0.53
N VAL A 123 -1.33 -0.30 -0.19
CA VAL A 123 -0.43 -1.20 0.54
C VAL A 123 0.68 -1.65 -0.38
N MET A 124 1.94 -1.46 0.06
CA MET A 124 3.11 -1.85 -0.72
C MET A 124 3.23 -3.38 -0.85
N GLY A 125 3.52 -3.85 -2.08
CA GLY A 125 3.63 -5.26 -2.38
C GLY A 125 4.67 -6.00 -1.53
N PHE A 126 5.80 -5.36 -1.19
CA PHE A 126 6.83 -5.99 -0.35
C PHE A 126 6.38 -6.37 1.07
N HIS A 127 5.19 -5.99 1.47
CA HIS A 127 4.61 -6.41 2.76
C HIS A 127 3.96 -7.79 2.71
N TRP A 128 3.84 -8.43 1.55
CA TRP A 128 3.11 -9.67 1.35
C TRP A 128 3.39 -10.75 2.42
N SER A 129 4.64 -11.01 2.73
CA SER A 129 5.05 -12.02 3.72
C SER A 129 4.59 -11.65 5.12
N ARG A 130 4.83 -10.40 5.55
CA ARG A 130 4.38 -9.88 6.85
C ARG A 130 2.86 -9.95 7.01
N LEU A 131 2.12 -9.76 5.91
CA LEU A 131 0.66 -9.81 5.89
C LEU A 131 0.11 -11.24 5.78
N GLY A 132 0.97 -12.27 5.75
CA GLY A 132 0.58 -13.67 5.74
C GLY A 132 0.13 -14.19 4.37
N TYR A 133 0.53 -13.56 3.27
CA TYR A 133 0.35 -14.12 1.94
C TYR A 133 1.48 -15.09 1.60
N ALA A 134 1.19 -16.12 0.80
CA ALA A 134 2.17 -17.15 0.45
C ALA A 134 3.36 -16.61 -0.38
N ASN A 135 3.10 -15.63 -1.23
CA ASN A 135 4.07 -14.92 -2.07
C ASN A 135 3.46 -13.59 -2.53
N VAL A 136 4.25 -12.75 -3.23
CA VAL A 136 3.77 -11.47 -3.75
C VAL A 136 2.67 -11.63 -4.80
N THR A 137 2.69 -12.71 -5.58
CA THR A 137 1.64 -12.99 -6.59
C THR A 137 0.29 -13.21 -5.91
N ALA A 138 0.24 -14.02 -4.84
CA ALA A 138 -0.99 -14.24 -4.07
C ALA A 138 -1.53 -12.95 -3.43
N PHE A 139 -0.63 -12.05 -2.98
CA PHE A 139 -1.02 -10.71 -2.53
C PHE A 139 -1.64 -9.90 -3.68
N VAL A 140 -1.00 -9.85 -4.85
CA VAL A 140 -1.48 -9.08 -6.00
C VAL A 140 -2.81 -9.62 -6.52
N GLU A 141 -3.00 -10.94 -6.57
CA GLU A 141 -4.28 -11.57 -6.91
C GLU A 141 -5.40 -11.13 -5.95
N ALA A 142 -5.11 -11.04 -4.65
CA ALA A 142 -6.08 -10.49 -3.69
C ALA A 142 -6.40 -9.02 -3.99
N MET A 143 -5.40 -8.18 -4.29
CA MET A 143 -5.61 -6.78 -4.67
C MET A 143 -6.44 -6.61 -5.94
N GLN A 144 -6.37 -7.58 -6.86
CA GLN A 144 -7.12 -7.59 -8.12
C GLN A 144 -8.56 -8.09 -7.98
N ARG A 145 -8.88 -8.83 -6.92
CA ARG A 145 -10.15 -9.54 -6.75
C ARG A 145 -11.29 -8.63 -6.28
N SER A 146 -11.08 -7.87 -5.22
CA SER A 146 -12.12 -7.00 -4.66
C SER A 146 -11.58 -5.91 -3.73
N GLU A 147 -12.36 -4.85 -3.49
CA GLU A 147 -12.03 -3.84 -2.47
C GLU A 147 -12.09 -4.43 -1.05
N THR A 148 -12.90 -5.46 -0.80
CA THR A 148 -12.93 -6.18 0.48
C THR A 148 -11.58 -6.88 0.75
N ASP A 149 -10.96 -7.50 -0.28
CA ASP A 149 -9.62 -8.08 -0.13
C ASP A 149 -8.54 -7.01 0.08
N GLN A 150 -8.71 -5.84 -0.53
CA GLN A 150 -7.82 -4.70 -0.29
C GLN A 150 -7.97 -4.17 1.14
N LEU A 151 -9.19 -4.12 1.68
CA LEU A 151 -9.45 -3.82 3.09
C LEU A 151 -8.83 -4.88 4.01
N GLU A 152 -8.95 -6.15 3.68
CA GLU A 152 -8.33 -7.25 4.44
C GLU A 152 -6.81 -7.09 4.53
N ALA A 153 -6.14 -6.78 3.42
CA ALA A 153 -4.70 -6.50 3.43
C ALA A 153 -4.35 -5.30 4.32
N PHE A 154 -5.17 -4.26 4.33
CA PHE A 154 -5.00 -3.09 5.16
C PHE A 154 -5.21 -3.41 6.66
N VAL A 155 -6.23 -4.21 7.01
CA VAL A 155 -6.46 -4.67 8.38
C VAL A 155 -5.24 -5.46 8.88
N ARG A 156 -4.73 -6.42 8.10
CA ARG A 156 -3.51 -7.16 8.44
C ARG A 156 -2.30 -6.24 8.57
N PHE A 157 -2.22 -5.19 7.76
CA PHE A 157 -1.15 -4.19 7.87
C PHE A 157 -1.17 -3.51 9.24
N ILE A 158 -2.36 -3.13 9.74
CA ILE A 158 -2.51 -2.53 11.08
C ILE A 158 -2.20 -3.56 12.17
N GLU A 159 -2.71 -4.79 12.08
CA GLU A 159 -2.47 -5.87 13.05
C GLU A 159 -0.98 -6.19 13.23
N THR A 160 -0.24 -6.19 12.14
CA THR A 160 1.20 -6.48 12.15
C THR A 160 2.08 -5.30 12.56
N ASP A 161 1.50 -4.13 12.81
CA ASP A 161 2.18 -2.94 13.32
C ASP A 161 1.60 -2.52 14.68
N ALA A 162 2.13 -3.10 15.76
CA ALA A 162 1.66 -2.85 17.12
C ALA A 162 1.70 -1.35 17.54
N VAL A 163 2.56 -0.54 16.94
CA VAL A 163 2.63 0.90 17.20
C VAL A 163 1.47 1.61 16.53
N LEU A 164 1.22 1.31 15.26
CA LEU A 164 0.09 1.84 14.49
C LEU A 164 -1.24 1.43 15.14
N HIS A 165 -1.39 0.15 15.47
CA HIS A 165 -2.60 -0.38 16.09
C HIS A 165 -2.92 0.30 17.44
N ARG A 166 -1.93 0.45 18.33
CA ARG A 166 -2.12 1.18 19.59
C ARG A 166 -2.50 2.65 19.38
N ALA A 167 -1.85 3.33 18.43
CA ALA A 167 -2.16 4.71 18.10
C ALA A 167 -3.58 4.86 17.57
N LEU A 168 -4.04 3.91 16.74
CA LEU A 168 -5.41 3.88 16.21
C LEU A 168 -6.44 3.65 17.31
N LYS A 169 -6.21 2.68 18.20
CA LYS A 169 -7.09 2.44 19.37
C LYS A 169 -7.19 3.66 20.28
N ALA A 170 -6.11 4.38 20.47
CA ALA A 170 -6.07 5.60 21.28
C ALA A 170 -6.51 6.86 20.51
N GLN A 171 -6.92 6.74 19.22
CA GLN A 171 -7.32 7.84 18.36
C GLN A 171 -6.27 8.96 18.28
N GLN A 172 -4.99 8.57 18.34
CA GLN A 172 -3.84 9.47 18.22
C GLN A 172 -3.54 9.77 16.75
N TRP A 173 -4.38 10.58 16.09
CA TRP A 173 -4.37 10.77 14.64
C TRP A 173 -3.02 11.23 14.08
N SER A 174 -2.28 12.08 14.78
CA SER A 174 -0.93 12.49 14.38
C SER A 174 0.06 11.31 14.38
N ALA A 175 -0.06 10.39 15.37
CA ALA A 175 0.77 9.20 15.43
C ALA A 175 0.39 8.19 14.32
N VAL A 176 -0.91 8.02 14.06
CA VAL A 176 -1.44 7.21 12.97
C VAL A 176 -0.93 7.74 11.62
N ALA A 177 -1.13 9.03 11.34
CA ALA A 177 -0.69 9.67 10.10
C ALA A 177 0.83 9.57 9.90
N LYS A 178 1.61 9.84 10.94
CA LYS A 178 3.08 9.73 10.89
C LYS A 178 3.54 8.30 10.57
N ARG A 179 2.90 7.30 11.19
CA ARG A 179 3.29 5.90 11.03
C ARG A 179 2.90 5.35 9.66
N TYR A 180 1.73 5.74 9.16
CA TYR A 180 1.18 5.26 7.90
C TYR A 180 1.70 6.04 6.68
N ASN A 181 1.62 7.39 6.73
CA ASN A 181 1.98 8.26 5.61
C ASN A 181 3.44 8.76 5.65
N GLY A 182 4.19 8.42 6.70
CA GLY A 182 5.58 8.81 6.85
C GLY A 182 5.78 10.22 7.46
N PRO A 183 7.03 10.71 7.54
CA PRO A 183 7.38 11.94 8.28
C PRO A 183 6.73 13.20 7.72
N ASP A 184 6.43 13.22 6.41
CA ASP A 184 5.88 14.40 5.72
C ASP A 184 4.35 14.51 5.81
N TYR A 185 3.69 13.71 6.67
CA TYR A 185 2.24 13.66 6.82
C TYR A 185 1.59 15.03 7.08
N ARG A 186 2.31 15.94 7.78
CA ARG A 186 1.84 17.30 8.08
C ARG A 186 1.67 18.18 6.84
N ARG A 187 2.51 17.99 5.83
CA ARG A 187 2.43 18.74 4.56
C ARG A 187 1.09 18.53 3.87
N ASN A 188 0.52 17.33 4.00
CA ASN A 188 -0.77 16.96 3.41
C ASN A 188 -1.92 16.97 4.43
N GLN A 189 -1.65 17.40 5.69
CA GLN A 189 -2.63 17.50 6.78
C GLN A 189 -3.38 16.18 7.04
N TYR A 190 -2.71 15.04 6.93
CA TYR A 190 -3.33 13.72 7.09
C TYR A 190 -3.95 13.53 8.47
N ASP A 191 -3.30 13.98 9.53
CA ASP A 191 -3.80 13.94 10.91
C ASP A 191 -5.11 14.74 11.08
N THR A 192 -5.15 15.96 10.56
CA THR A 192 -6.35 16.80 10.59
C THR A 192 -7.50 16.18 9.78
N LYS A 193 -7.21 15.65 8.60
CA LYS A 193 -8.20 14.96 7.75
C LYS A 193 -8.77 13.72 8.44
N LEU A 194 -7.91 12.91 9.07
CA LEU A 194 -8.35 11.71 9.82
C LEU A 194 -9.25 12.08 10.99
N GLN A 195 -8.86 13.09 11.78
CA GLN A 195 -9.67 13.56 12.89
C GLN A 195 -11.04 14.06 12.41
N GLN A 196 -11.07 14.91 11.39
CA GLN A 196 -12.33 15.43 10.83
C GLN A 196 -13.22 14.32 10.26
N ALA A 197 -12.65 13.35 9.57
CA ALA A 197 -13.38 12.21 9.04
C ALA A 197 -13.95 11.35 10.18
N TYR A 198 -13.16 11.08 11.22
CA TYR A 198 -13.60 10.36 12.40
C TYR A 198 -14.81 11.05 13.08
N GLU A 199 -14.74 12.35 13.30
CA GLU A 199 -15.83 13.11 13.94
C GLU A 199 -17.12 13.07 13.09
N ARG A 200 -17.01 13.20 11.78
CA ARG A 200 -18.18 13.06 10.88
C ARG A 200 -18.85 11.70 11.01
N HIS A 201 -18.05 10.62 10.95
CA HIS A 201 -18.59 9.26 11.06
C HIS A 201 -19.15 8.96 12.45
N ARG A 202 -18.50 9.43 13.51
CA ARG A 202 -18.99 9.28 14.87
C ARG A 202 -20.35 9.94 15.09
N GLN A 203 -20.57 11.12 14.51
CA GLN A 203 -21.86 11.81 14.57
C GLN A 203 -22.95 11.11 13.76
N ALA A 204 -22.61 10.50 12.64
CA ALA A 204 -23.56 9.79 11.79
C ALA A 204 -24.00 8.42 12.37
N ASP A 205 -23.23 7.84 13.27
CA ASP A 205 -23.51 6.57 13.97
C ASP A 205 -24.18 6.77 15.35
N ALA A 206 -24.33 8.03 15.82
CA ALA A 206 -24.99 8.38 17.09
C ALA A 206 -26.49 8.60 16.91
#